data_3ace424b7166363e402c55a2f86fc1ca
#
_entry.id   3ace424b7166363e402c55a2f86fc1ca
#
_cell.length_a   1.000
_cell.length_b   1.000
_cell.length_c   1.000
_cell.angle_alpha   90.00
_cell.angle_beta   90.00
_cell.angle_gamma   90.00
#
_symmetry.space_group_name_H-M   'P 1'
#
loop_
_entity.id
_entity.type
_entity.pdbx_description
1 polymer ?
#
loop_
_entity_poly.entity_id
_entity_poly.type
_entity_poly.pdbx_seq_one_letter_code
_entity_poly.pdbx_strand_id
1 'polypeptide(L)'
;IFKSSLIEKIDTESFSKISQEHVTPFIYNNKSFKTSVIKYNISFPPGRYTVDYGKDLDFFRKIVDKAGMNLSEMSINHIQDIYESDKAIFSTNNMLVKERTIEE
;
A
#
# COMPACT_ATOMS: atom_id res chain seq x y z
N ILE A 1 4.28 -1.95 -11.04
CA ILE A 1 3.96 -2.40 -12.42
C ILE A 1 5.19 -3.03 -13.02
N PHE A 2 5.03 -4.16 -13.67
CA PHE A 2 6.11 -4.83 -14.39
C PHE A 2 5.58 -5.55 -15.62
N LYS A 3 6.48 -5.86 -16.56
CA LYS A 3 6.10 -6.62 -17.76
C LYS A 3 5.77 -8.07 -17.39
N SER A 4 4.70 -8.61 -17.95
CA SER A 4 4.28 -10.01 -17.69
C SER A 4 5.36 -11.03 -18.11
N SER A 5 6.16 -10.71 -19.13
CA SER A 5 7.29 -11.54 -19.54
C SER A 5 8.35 -11.71 -18.44
N LEU A 6 8.39 -10.82 -17.45
CA LEU A 6 9.30 -10.93 -16.32
C LEU A 6 8.98 -12.15 -15.45
N ILE A 7 7.70 -12.53 -15.36
CA ILE A 7 7.26 -13.69 -14.58
C ILE A 7 7.91 -14.98 -15.10
N GLU A 8 8.11 -15.10 -16.41
CA GLU A 8 8.74 -16.26 -17.03
C GLU A 8 10.24 -16.37 -16.69
N LYS A 9 10.86 -15.25 -16.31
CA LYS A 9 12.28 -15.19 -15.93
C LYS A 9 12.52 -15.40 -14.44
N ILE A 10 11.46 -15.52 -13.64
CA ILE A 10 11.57 -15.70 -12.20
C ILE A 10 11.90 -17.15 -11.91
N ASP A 11 13.03 -17.38 -11.27
CA ASP A 11 13.43 -18.69 -10.75
C ASP A 11 12.99 -18.81 -9.30
N THR A 12 11.91 -19.53 -9.07
CA THR A 12 11.33 -19.69 -7.73
C THR A 12 12.19 -20.53 -6.79
N GLU A 13 13.10 -21.36 -7.33
CA GLU A 13 14.05 -22.13 -6.51
C GLU A 13 15.08 -21.26 -5.82
N SER A 14 15.38 -20.10 -6.42
CA SER A 14 16.29 -19.10 -5.85
C SER A 14 15.61 -18.14 -4.85
N PHE A 15 14.32 -18.28 -4.63
CA PHE A 15 13.59 -17.38 -3.76
C PHE A 15 14.00 -17.55 -2.29
N SER A 16 14.26 -16.41 -1.63
CA SER A 16 14.29 -16.36 -0.18
C SER A 16 12.89 -16.65 0.40
N LYS A 17 12.83 -16.94 1.71
CA LYS A 17 11.55 -17.14 2.40
C LYS A 17 10.58 -15.97 2.21
N ILE A 18 11.11 -14.73 2.26
CA ILE A 18 10.32 -13.50 2.05
C ILE A 18 9.80 -13.43 0.62
N SER A 19 10.62 -13.78 -0.37
CA SER A 19 10.21 -13.75 -1.78
C SER A 19 9.20 -14.83 -2.13
N GLN A 20 9.20 -15.96 -1.43
CA GLN A 20 8.16 -16.98 -1.58
C GLN A 20 6.78 -16.47 -1.13
N GLU A 21 6.77 -15.63 -0.10
CA GLU A 21 5.54 -15.02 0.43
C GLU A 21 5.13 -13.76 -0.35
N HIS A 22 6.11 -12.94 -0.77
CA HIS A 22 5.91 -11.61 -1.32
C HIS A 22 6.62 -11.40 -2.67
N VAL A 23 6.59 -12.24 -3.58
CA VAL A 23 7.27 -12.26 -4.91
C VAL A 23 8.04 -10.98 -5.33
N THR A 24 7.49 -9.80 -5.09
CA THR A 24 8.05 -8.51 -5.49
C THR A 24 9.44 -8.19 -4.92
N PRO A 25 9.82 -8.58 -3.68
CA PRO A 25 11.20 -8.39 -3.19
C PRO A 25 12.25 -9.03 -4.09
N PHE A 26 11.96 -10.18 -4.69
CA PHE A 26 12.85 -10.82 -5.64
C PHE A 26 13.13 -9.92 -6.85
N ILE A 27 12.13 -9.19 -7.32
CA ILE A 27 12.24 -8.32 -8.50
C ILE A 27 13.09 -7.09 -8.19
N TYR A 28 12.79 -6.34 -7.12
CA TYR A 28 13.51 -5.09 -6.85
C TYR A 28 14.86 -5.29 -6.16
N ASN A 29 15.09 -6.43 -5.53
CA ASN A 29 16.40 -6.77 -4.94
C ASN A 29 17.36 -7.44 -5.93
N ASN A 30 16.90 -7.83 -7.10
CA ASN A 30 17.72 -8.48 -8.12
C ASN A 30 18.25 -7.45 -9.12
N LYS A 31 19.58 -7.27 -9.12
CA LYS A 31 20.26 -6.29 -9.98
C LYS A 31 20.15 -6.58 -11.48
N SER A 32 19.77 -7.81 -11.88
CA SER A 32 19.55 -8.13 -13.28
C SER A 32 18.28 -7.52 -13.87
N PHE A 33 17.38 -7.02 -13.03
CA PHE A 33 16.18 -6.33 -13.45
C PHE A 33 16.34 -4.81 -13.39
N LYS A 34 15.91 -4.13 -14.45
CA LYS A 34 15.87 -2.67 -14.46
C LYS A 34 14.62 -2.18 -13.74
N THR A 35 14.80 -1.31 -12.75
CA THR A 35 13.70 -0.70 -12.01
C THR A 35 13.74 0.81 -12.16
N SER A 36 12.57 1.43 -12.14
CA SER A 36 12.43 2.89 -12.11
C SER A 36 11.37 3.28 -11.11
N VAL A 37 11.49 4.50 -10.58
CA VAL A 37 10.55 5.06 -9.61
C VAL A 37 9.74 6.16 -10.28
N ILE A 38 8.41 6.03 -10.22
CA ILE A 38 7.50 7.09 -10.65
C ILE A 38 7.17 7.91 -9.42
N LYS A 39 7.47 9.21 -9.48
CA LYS A 39 7.18 10.15 -8.39
C LYS A 39 5.98 11.00 -8.76
N TYR A 40 5.06 11.14 -7.83
CA TYR A 40 3.92 12.04 -7.94
C TYR A 40 4.15 13.28 -7.09
N ASN A 41 3.73 14.44 -7.58
CA ASN A 41 3.78 15.70 -6.84
C ASN A 41 2.64 15.86 -5.83
N ILE A 42 1.94 14.78 -5.52
CA ILE A 42 0.82 14.77 -4.59
C ILE A 42 1.29 14.12 -3.28
N SER A 43 1.15 14.86 -2.19
CA SER A 43 1.37 14.34 -0.85
C SER A 43 0.16 13.53 -0.42
N PHE A 44 0.33 12.22 -0.23
CA PHE A 44 -0.72 11.37 0.31
C PHE A 44 -0.80 11.57 1.84
N PRO A 45 -1.99 11.70 2.43
CA PRO A 45 -2.11 11.83 3.88
C PRO A 45 -1.46 10.66 4.60
N PRO A 46 -0.78 10.89 5.74
CA PRO A 46 -0.17 9.81 6.50
C PRO A 46 -1.25 8.83 6.99
N GLY A 47 -0.99 7.54 6.85
CA GLY A 47 -1.95 6.52 7.25
C GLY A 47 -1.58 5.15 6.73
N ARG A 48 -2.38 4.16 7.13
CA ARG A 48 -2.26 2.79 6.67
C ARG A 48 -3.43 2.47 5.73
N TYR A 49 -3.13 2.21 4.48
CA TYR A 49 -4.14 2.08 3.41
C TYR A 49 -4.31 0.64 2.91
N THR A 50 -3.95 -0.34 3.72
CA THR A 50 -4.18 -1.77 3.45
C THR A 50 -5.22 -2.33 4.42
N VAL A 51 -5.90 -3.40 4.05
CA VAL A 51 -6.90 -4.05 4.90
C VAL A 51 -6.42 -5.45 5.27
N ASP A 52 -5.84 -5.59 6.46
CA ASP A 52 -5.39 -6.86 7.01
C ASP A 52 -6.05 -7.17 8.36
N TYR A 53 -6.50 -6.15 9.07
CA TYR A 53 -7.09 -6.24 10.41
C TYR A 53 -8.43 -5.53 10.49
N GLY A 54 -9.20 -5.82 11.56
CA GLY A 54 -10.50 -5.18 11.79
C GLY A 54 -10.43 -3.65 11.87
N LYS A 55 -9.36 -3.11 12.45
CA LYS A 55 -9.14 -1.65 12.53
C LYS A 55 -8.90 -1.01 11.17
N ASP A 56 -8.31 -1.74 10.23
CA ASP A 56 -8.15 -1.26 8.86
C ASP A 56 -9.51 -1.12 8.19
N LEU A 57 -10.39 -2.09 8.39
CA LEU A 57 -11.75 -2.03 7.88
C LEU A 57 -12.53 -0.86 8.50
N ASP A 58 -12.39 -0.64 9.81
CA ASP A 58 -13.02 0.48 10.51
C ASP A 58 -12.54 1.83 9.96
N PHE A 59 -11.25 1.93 9.64
CA PHE A 59 -10.69 3.11 9.00
C PHE A 59 -11.39 3.42 7.67
N PHE A 60 -11.51 2.44 6.80
CA PHE A 60 -12.15 2.64 5.49
C PHE A 60 -13.65 2.90 5.61
N ARG A 61 -14.33 2.29 6.57
CA ARG A 61 -15.75 2.61 6.86
C ARG A 61 -15.92 4.06 7.26
N LYS A 62 -15.06 4.59 8.12
CA LYS A 62 -15.09 6.00 8.51
C LYS A 62 -14.82 6.94 7.34
N ILE A 63 -13.90 6.56 6.45
CA ILE A 63 -13.62 7.31 5.21
C ILE A 63 -14.87 7.38 4.33
N VAL A 64 -15.50 6.25 4.08
CA VAL A 64 -16.71 6.17 3.25
C VAL A 64 -17.85 6.97 3.85
N ASP A 65 -18.09 6.85 5.15
CA ASP A 65 -19.15 7.60 5.86
C ASP A 65 -18.91 9.11 5.79
N LYS A 66 -17.65 9.54 5.97
CA LYS A 66 -17.31 10.96 5.91
C LYS A 66 -17.44 11.53 4.50
N ALA A 67 -17.04 10.76 3.49
CA ALA A 67 -17.08 11.18 2.10
C ALA A 67 -18.49 11.16 1.50
N GLY A 68 -19.37 10.28 2.01
CA GLY A 68 -20.70 10.05 1.42
C GLY A 68 -20.64 9.46 0.00
N MET A 69 -19.54 8.76 -0.33
CA MET A 69 -19.35 8.12 -1.65
C MET A 69 -18.60 6.80 -1.50
N ASN A 70 -18.66 5.95 -2.53
CA ASN A 70 -17.95 4.67 -2.55
C ASN A 70 -16.44 4.87 -2.72
N LEU A 71 -15.63 3.98 -2.14
CA LEU A 71 -14.17 4.00 -2.28
C LEU A 71 -13.72 3.95 -3.74
N SER A 72 -14.41 3.18 -4.58
CA SER A 72 -14.09 3.05 -5.99
C SER A 72 -14.21 4.35 -6.79
N GLU A 73 -14.95 5.33 -6.26
CA GLU A 73 -15.17 6.64 -6.86
C GLU A 73 -14.25 7.72 -6.30
N MET A 74 -13.50 7.40 -5.23
CA MET A 74 -12.62 8.36 -4.57
C MET A 74 -11.32 8.56 -5.34
N SER A 75 -10.89 9.82 -5.42
CA SER A 75 -9.55 10.20 -5.83
C SER A 75 -8.68 10.52 -4.62
N ILE A 76 -7.37 10.69 -4.84
CA ILE A 76 -6.43 11.17 -3.83
C ILE A 76 -6.88 12.52 -3.25
N ASN A 77 -7.45 13.40 -4.07
CA ASN A 77 -7.94 14.70 -3.63
C ASN A 77 -9.08 14.57 -2.61
N HIS A 78 -10.00 13.62 -2.81
CA HIS A 78 -11.05 13.34 -1.83
C HIS A 78 -10.46 12.89 -0.49
N ILE A 79 -9.47 12.02 -0.51
CA ILE A 79 -8.79 11.55 0.71
C ILE A 79 -8.08 12.72 1.41
N GLN A 80 -7.43 13.59 0.67
CA GLN A 80 -6.78 14.78 1.21
C GLN A 80 -7.78 15.73 1.89
N ASP A 81 -8.92 15.98 1.25
CA ASP A 81 -9.97 16.83 1.81
C ASP A 81 -10.55 16.24 3.11
N ILE A 82 -10.74 14.92 3.17
CA ILE A 82 -11.17 14.24 4.39
C ILE A 82 -10.13 14.39 5.50
N TYR A 83 -8.84 14.22 5.17
CA TYR A 83 -7.77 14.39 6.14
C TYR A 83 -7.75 15.81 6.74
N GLU A 84 -7.92 16.83 5.92
CA GLU A 84 -7.95 18.21 6.37
C GLU A 84 -9.18 18.52 7.23
N SER A 85 -10.31 17.89 6.95
CA SER A 85 -11.56 18.10 7.70
C SER A 85 -11.65 17.28 8.99
N ASP A 86 -11.03 16.10 9.04
CA ASP A 86 -11.09 15.19 10.19
C ASP A 86 -9.85 14.28 10.27
N LYS A 87 -8.78 14.82 10.81
CA LYS A 87 -7.51 14.07 10.96
C LYS A 87 -7.62 12.88 11.90
N ALA A 88 -8.56 12.88 12.83
CA ALA A 88 -8.74 11.80 13.80
C ALA A 88 -9.08 10.47 13.15
N ILE A 89 -9.77 10.48 12.01
CA ILE A 89 -10.07 9.26 11.24
C ILE A 89 -8.79 8.50 10.90
N PHE A 90 -7.72 9.21 10.53
CA PHE A 90 -6.44 8.64 10.09
C PHE A 90 -5.61 8.04 11.23
N SER A 91 -6.04 8.21 12.47
CA SER A 91 -5.45 7.56 13.64
C SER A 91 -6.07 6.21 13.99
N THR A 92 -7.15 5.82 13.33
CA THR A 92 -7.93 4.61 13.65
C THR A 92 -7.06 3.34 13.65
N ASN A 93 -6.16 3.23 12.69
CA ASN A 93 -5.31 2.06 12.51
C ASN A 93 -3.80 2.38 12.48
N ASN A 94 -3.40 3.58 12.87
CA ASN A 94 -2.01 4.01 12.76
C ASN A 94 -1.03 3.20 13.65
N MET A 95 -1.51 2.65 14.77
CA MET A 95 -0.67 1.80 15.63
C MET A 95 -0.21 0.52 14.93
N LEU A 96 -0.95 0.04 13.94
CA LEU A 96 -0.60 -1.15 13.18
C LEU A 96 0.61 -0.95 12.25
N VAL A 97 0.95 0.30 11.95
CA VAL A 97 2.12 0.63 11.12
C VAL A 97 3.42 0.19 11.78
N LYS A 98 3.50 0.30 13.11
CA LYS A 98 4.69 -0.07 13.88
C LYS A 98 4.90 -1.57 14.00
N GLU A 99 3.85 -2.37 13.88
CA GLU A 99 3.90 -3.82 14.00
C GLU A 99 4.34 -4.48 12.68
N ARG A 100 4.36 -3.71 11.61
CA ARG A 100 4.72 -4.20 10.28
C ARG A 100 6.18 -3.94 9.97
N THR A 101 7.06 -4.69 10.62
CA THR A 101 8.45 -4.74 10.22
C THR A 101 8.58 -5.77 9.10
N ILE A 102 8.77 -5.31 7.88
CA ILE A 102 9.20 -6.19 6.80
C ILE A 102 10.69 -6.37 7.00
N GLU A 103 11.07 -7.49 7.57
CA GLU A 103 12.46 -7.91 7.62
C GLU A 103 12.87 -8.42 6.24
N GLU A 104 13.75 -7.69 5.63
CA GLU A 104 14.44 -8.13 4.41
C GLU A 104 15.79 -8.75 4.74
#